data_d6137198249614639798fe1f9fc3ab89
#
_entry.id   d6137198249614639798fe1f9fc3ab89
#
_cell.length_a   1.000
_cell.length_b   1.000
_cell.length_c   1.000
_cell.angle_alpha   90.00
_cell.angle_beta   90.00
_cell.angle_gamma   90.00
#
_symmetry.space_group_name_H-M   'P 1'
#
loop_
_entity.id
_entity.type
_entity.pdbx_description
1 polymer ?
#
loop_
_entity_poly.entity_id
_entity_poly.type
_entity_poly.pdbx_seq_one_letter_code
_entity_poly.pdbx_strand_id
1 'polypeptide(L)' 'VCGGSACIAGTRITVWGLVEARRIGYSEADLLTSYRVLSATDIANAWAYAEAFPEEIETEIRENDEVMDEDL' A
#
# COMPACT_ATOMS: atom_id res chain seq x y z
N VAL A 1 13.32 -5.82 0.34
CA VAL A 1 13.34 -4.39 0.31
C VAL A 1 12.56 -3.90 -0.90
N CYS A 2 11.73 -2.92 -0.71
CA CYS A 2 10.82 -2.45 -1.74
C CYS A 2 11.29 -1.15 -2.40
N GLY A 3 12.56 -1.08 -2.72
CA GLY A 3 13.10 0.05 -3.44
C GLY A 3 12.96 1.39 -2.72
N GLY A 4 13.03 1.38 -1.41
CA GLY A 4 12.91 2.58 -0.60
C GLY A 4 11.51 2.87 -0.08
N SER A 5 10.49 2.16 -0.58
CA SER A 5 9.13 2.33 -0.10
C SER A 5 8.87 1.48 1.14
N ALA A 6 7.99 1.95 2.01
CA ALA A 6 7.60 1.18 3.19
C ALA A 6 6.81 -0.05 2.78
N CYS A 7 7.19 -1.19 3.31
CA CYS A 7 6.55 -2.47 3.02
C CYS A 7 6.08 -3.14 4.29
N ILE A 8 5.12 -4.06 4.15
CA ILE A 8 4.72 -4.91 5.26
C ILE A 8 5.89 -5.86 5.56
N ALA A 9 6.23 -6.02 6.83
CA ALA A 9 7.37 -6.84 7.27
C ALA A 9 7.31 -8.24 6.66
N GLY A 10 8.44 -8.65 6.09
CA GLY A 10 8.55 -9.99 5.51
C GLY A 10 7.87 -10.17 4.17
N THR A 11 7.38 -9.10 3.56
CA THR A 11 6.71 -9.16 2.26
C THR A 11 7.22 -8.07 1.35
N ARG A 12 6.79 -8.12 0.08
CA ARG A 12 7.05 -7.06 -0.89
C ARG A 12 5.83 -6.18 -1.11
N ILE A 13 4.83 -6.33 -0.26
CA ILE A 13 3.58 -5.57 -0.38
C ILE A 13 3.81 -4.20 0.21
N THR A 14 3.64 -3.16 -0.60
CA THR A 14 3.89 -1.79 -0.17
C THR A 14 2.70 -1.21 0.57
N VAL A 15 2.98 -0.32 1.52
CA VAL A 15 1.91 0.37 2.26
C VAL A 15 1.10 1.24 1.30
N TRP A 16 1.77 1.97 0.39
CA TRP A 16 1.05 2.84 -0.55
C TRP A 16 0.13 2.03 -1.46
N GLY A 17 0.55 0.81 -1.83
CA GLY A 17 -0.28 -0.05 -2.67
C GLY A 17 -1.56 -0.46 -1.96
N LEU A 18 -1.48 -0.76 -0.67
CA LEU A 18 -2.67 -1.09 0.12
C LEU A 18 -3.60 0.11 0.27
N VAL A 19 -3.02 1.30 0.47
CA VAL A 19 -3.81 2.53 0.57
C VAL A 19 -4.54 2.80 -0.73
N GLU A 20 -3.86 2.63 -1.85
CA GLU A 20 -4.47 2.84 -3.16
C GLU A 20 -5.62 1.86 -3.39
N ALA A 21 -5.41 0.59 -3.07
CA ALA A 21 -6.45 -0.43 -3.21
C ALA A 21 -7.69 -0.05 -2.39
N ARG A 22 -7.48 0.43 -1.17
CA ARG A 22 -8.58 0.87 -0.31
C ARG A 22 -9.34 2.04 -0.95
N ARG A 23 -8.63 2.96 -1.56
CA ARG A 23 -9.27 4.13 -2.20
C ARG A 23 -10.14 3.76 -3.38
N ILE A 24 -9.77 2.71 -4.12
CA ILE A 24 -10.56 2.28 -5.26
C ILE A 24 -11.70 1.34 -4.87
N GLY A 25 -11.85 1.06 -3.58
CA GLY A 25 -13.03 0.37 -3.08
C GLY A 25 -12.81 -0.98 -2.45
N TYR A 26 -11.58 -1.45 -2.33
CA TYR A 26 -11.32 -2.74 -1.69
C TYR A 26 -11.49 -2.61 -0.18
N SER A 27 -12.17 -3.56 0.42
CA SER A 27 -12.31 -3.63 1.86
C SER A 27 -11.12 -4.36 2.46
N GLU A 28 -11.00 -4.32 3.80
CA GLU A 28 -9.95 -5.07 4.46
C GLU A 28 -10.12 -6.58 4.22
N ALA A 29 -11.36 -7.04 4.18
CA ALA A 29 -11.63 -8.45 3.89
C ALA A 29 -11.13 -8.81 2.49
N ASP A 30 -11.33 -7.91 1.52
CA ASP A 30 -10.84 -8.12 0.16
C ASP A 30 -9.31 -8.21 0.15
N LEU A 31 -8.65 -7.35 0.90
CA LEU A 31 -7.19 -7.34 0.96
C LEU A 31 -6.66 -8.62 1.61
N LEU A 32 -7.31 -9.08 2.67
CA LEU A 32 -6.91 -10.31 3.35
C LEU A 32 -7.10 -11.52 2.44
N THR A 33 -8.13 -11.50 1.61
CA THR A 33 -8.37 -12.57 0.65
C THR A 33 -7.34 -12.55 -0.47
N SER A 34 -7.01 -11.37 -0.97
CA SER A 34 -6.06 -11.21 -2.08
C SER A 34 -4.61 -11.48 -1.65
N TYR A 35 -4.26 -11.06 -0.45
CA TYR A 35 -2.90 -11.20 0.06
C TYR A 35 -2.91 -12.12 1.28
N ARG A 36 -2.85 -13.40 1.02
CA ARG A 36 -2.94 -14.40 2.10
C ARG A 36 -1.83 -14.33 3.13
N VAL A 37 -0.71 -13.71 2.75
CA VAL A 37 0.41 -13.54 3.68
C VAL A 37 0.16 -12.45 4.70
N LEU A 38 -0.86 -11.61 4.49
CA LEU A 38 -1.17 -10.53 5.42
C LEU A 38 -2.14 -10.98 6.50
N SER A 39 -1.90 -10.47 7.71
CA SER A 39 -2.85 -10.63 8.80
C SER A 39 -3.61 -9.33 9.00
N ALA A 40 -4.68 -9.36 9.81
CA ALA A 40 -5.41 -8.14 10.14
C ALA A 40 -4.49 -7.14 10.84
N THR A 41 -3.55 -7.64 11.67
CA THR A 41 -2.58 -6.79 12.34
C THR A 41 -1.67 -6.07 11.33
N ASP A 42 -1.24 -6.78 10.29
CA ASP A 42 -0.41 -6.17 9.26
C ASP A 42 -1.13 -5.02 8.57
N ILE A 43 -2.40 -5.20 8.27
CA ILE A 43 -3.21 -4.14 7.64
C ILE A 43 -3.39 -2.97 8.58
N ALA A 44 -3.66 -3.24 9.86
CA ALA A 44 -3.80 -2.18 10.86
C ALA A 44 -2.51 -1.37 10.96
N ASN A 45 -1.36 -2.04 10.95
CA ASN A 45 -0.07 -1.37 10.99
C ASN A 45 0.15 -0.52 9.73
N ALA A 46 -0.29 -1.01 8.59
CA ALA A 46 -0.18 -0.25 7.34
C ALA A 46 -1.00 1.04 7.40
N TRP A 47 -2.23 0.95 7.94
CA TRP A 47 -3.07 2.15 8.10
C TRP A 47 -2.43 3.14 9.07
N ALA A 48 -1.86 2.65 10.17
CA ALA A 48 -1.19 3.50 11.15
C ALA A 48 0.00 4.22 10.51
N TYR A 49 0.78 3.50 9.71
CA TYR A 49 1.90 4.10 8.99
C TYR A 49 1.41 5.19 8.03
N ALA A 50 0.36 4.90 7.28
CA ALA A 50 -0.18 5.86 6.32
C ALA A 50 -0.71 7.12 7.00
N GLU A 51 -1.28 6.98 8.20
CA GLU A 51 -1.74 8.13 8.95
C GLU A 51 -0.59 8.96 9.51
N ALA A 52 0.50 8.29 9.89
CA ALA A 52 1.67 8.97 10.44
C ALA A 52 2.48 9.70 9.35
N PHE A 53 2.49 9.15 8.14
CA PHE A 53 3.30 9.67 7.04
C PHE A 53 2.47 9.85 5.77
N PRO A 54 1.39 10.66 5.85
CA PRO A 54 0.47 10.79 4.71
C PRO A 54 1.12 11.39 3.46
N GLU A 55 2.04 12.33 3.64
CA GLU A 55 2.68 12.97 2.48
C GLU A 55 3.58 12.00 1.74
N GLU A 56 4.29 11.14 2.47
CA GLU A 56 5.13 10.13 1.86
C GLU A 56 4.30 9.17 1.01
N ILE A 57 3.18 8.72 1.57
CA ILE A 57 2.29 7.78 0.87
C ILE A 57 1.69 8.44 -0.37
N GLU A 58 1.22 9.67 -0.26
CA GLU A 58 0.65 10.39 -1.40
C GLU A 58 1.67 10.58 -2.51
N THR A 59 2.91 10.90 -2.14
CA THR A 59 3.97 11.08 -3.11
C THR A 59 4.25 9.78 -3.85
N GLU A 60 4.30 8.67 -3.12
CA GLU A 60 4.57 7.38 -3.74
C GLU A 60 3.45 6.96 -4.69
N ILE A 61 2.21 7.18 -4.29
CA ILE A 61 1.07 6.87 -5.16
C ILE A 61 1.14 7.71 -6.44
N ARG A 62 1.40 9.00 -6.29
CA ARG A 62 1.47 9.91 -7.44
C ARG A 62 2.59 9.52 -8.39
N GLU A 63 3.76 9.21 -7.85
CA GLU A 63 4.91 8.85 -8.68
C GLU A 63 4.65 7.57 -9.46
N ASN A 64 3.99 6.61 -8.85
CA ASN A 64 3.70 5.36 -9.54
C ASN A 64 2.61 5.54 -10.58
N ASP A 65 1.61 6.37 -10.31
CA ASP A 65 0.58 6.67 -11.30
C ASP A 65 1.16 7.38 -12.50
N GLU A 66 2.07 8.32 -12.28
CA GLU A 66 2.72 9.04 -13.38
C GLU A 66 3.53 8.11 -14.27
N VAL A 67 4.23 7.15 -13.67
CA VAL A 67 4.99 6.17 -14.43
C VAL A 67 4.05 5.33 -15.28
N MET A 68 2.92 4.93 -14.75
CA MET A 68 1.93 4.16 -15.49
C MET A 68 1.37 4.95 -16.66
N ASP A 69 1.13 6.24 -16.46
CA ASP A 69 0.62 7.11 -17.52
C ASP A 69 1.61 7.24 -18.66
N GLU A 70 2.90 7.30 -18.34
CA GLU A 70 3.92 7.41 -19.36
C GLU A 70 4.01 6.15 -20.22
N ASP A 71 3.69 5.02 -19.67
CA ASP A 71 3.73 3.75 -20.40
C ASP A 71 2.59 3.61 -21.41
N LEU A 72 1.57 4.42 -21.26
CA LEU A 72 0.45 4.41 -22.19
C LEU A 72 0.72 5.25 -23.42
#